data_70715fca5ab9e262a3f3e8af54d0236b
#
_entry.id   70715fca5ab9e262a3f3e8af54d0236b
#
_cell.length_a   1.000
_cell.length_b   1.000
_cell.length_c   1.000
_cell.angle_alpha   90.00
_cell.angle_beta   90.00
_cell.angle_gamma   90.00
#
_symmetry.space_group_name_H-M   'P 1'
#
loop_
_entity.id
_entity.type
_entity.pdbx_description
1 polymer ?
#
loop_
_entity_poly.entity_id
_entity_poly.type
_entity_poly.pdbx_seq_one_letter_code
_entity_poly.pdbx_strand_id
1 'polypeptide(L)'
;AGNDNRNWVNDHTVYTHGYGVVAAYGNKVTADGQPEFFESGIPTQGKLTESEKYEPRIYFSPNTTEYSIVGAPEGTQAWEIDYPTGSEGALTTFKGDGGPSVGNLFSRILYAIRFGSDQILFSDRVTSESQILYDRSPKERVAKVAPYLTLDGRVYPAVVDGRVKWIVDGYTT
;
A
#
# COMPACT_ATOMS: atom_id res chain seq x y z
N ALA A 1 17.82 12.20 -6.90
CA ALA A 1 18.00 11.52 -8.18
C ALA A 1 16.67 10.86 -8.52
N GLY A 2 15.90 11.45 -9.45
CA GLY A 2 14.67 10.86 -9.95
C GLY A 2 15.02 9.56 -10.68
N ASN A 3 14.36 8.50 -10.30
CA ASN A 3 14.52 7.22 -10.98
C ASN A 3 13.74 7.33 -12.31
N ASP A 4 14.44 7.50 -13.42
CA ASP A 4 13.88 7.55 -14.77
C ASP A 4 13.34 6.17 -15.27
N ASN A 5 13.10 5.24 -14.35
CA ASN A 5 12.68 3.88 -14.64
C ASN A 5 11.15 3.71 -14.52
N ARG A 6 10.39 4.76 -14.87
CA ARG A 6 8.93 4.67 -14.95
C ARG A 6 8.54 3.82 -16.16
N ASN A 7 7.93 2.69 -15.87
CA ASN A 7 7.27 1.85 -16.86
C ASN A 7 6.09 1.15 -16.19
N TRP A 8 5.18 0.62 -16.98
CA TRP A 8 3.96 0.01 -16.47
C TRP A 8 4.23 -1.10 -15.43
N VAL A 9 5.23 -1.96 -15.68
CA VAL A 9 5.59 -3.04 -14.76
C VAL A 9 6.00 -2.50 -13.40
N ASN A 10 6.90 -1.51 -13.39
CA ASN A 10 7.38 -0.91 -12.15
C ASN A 10 6.26 -0.19 -11.39
N ASP A 11 5.47 0.60 -12.10
CA ASP A 11 4.44 1.45 -11.50
C ASP A 11 3.26 0.64 -10.95
N HIS A 12 2.95 -0.51 -11.56
CA HIS A 12 1.77 -1.28 -11.20
C HIS A 12 2.03 -2.64 -10.56
N THR A 13 3.24 -3.20 -10.67
CA THR A 13 3.52 -4.54 -10.14
C THR A 13 4.72 -4.64 -9.21
N VAL A 14 5.63 -3.67 -9.24
CA VAL A 14 6.85 -3.67 -8.42
C VAL A 14 6.72 -2.72 -7.23
N TYR A 15 6.35 -1.46 -7.45
CA TYR A 15 6.16 -0.46 -6.39
C TYR A 15 4.70 -0.42 -5.93
N THR A 16 4.24 -1.49 -5.31
CA THR A 16 2.83 -1.73 -5.00
C THR A 16 2.36 -1.11 -3.69
N HIS A 17 3.26 -0.81 -2.76
CA HIS A 17 2.91 -0.38 -1.40
C HIS A 17 3.97 0.52 -0.76
N GLY A 18 3.56 1.23 0.29
CA GLY A 18 4.45 1.91 1.20
C GLY A 18 4.84 1.02 2.38
N TYR A 19 5.86 1.44 3.14
CA TYR A 19 6.41 0.64 4.22
C TYR A 19 6.58 1.46 5.50
N GLY A 20 5.97 0.99 6.58
CA GLY A 20 6.16 1.48 7.92
C GLY A 20 5.47 2.82 8.23
N VAL A 21 5.54 3.17 9.50
CA VAL A 21 5.14 4.47 10.03
C VAL A 21 6.28 5.07 10.83
N VAL A 22 6.31 6.40 10.92
CA VAL A 22 7.20 7.12 11.83
C VAL A 22 6.34 7.75 12.92
N ALA A 23 6.67 7.48 14.17
CA ALA A 23 5.98 8.03 15.32
C ALA A 23 6.98 8.45 16.39
N ALA A 24 6.81 9.64 16.95
CA ALA A 24 7.62 10.16 18.05
C ALA A 24 6.76 10.30 19.31
N TYR A 25 7.40 10.24 20.48
CA TYR A 25 6.74 10.62 21.72
C TYR A 25 6.48 12.12 21.74
N GLY A 26 5.25 12.52 22.08
CA GLY A 26 4.88 13.94 22.14
C GLY A 26 5.53 14.74 23.29
N ASN A 27 6.14 14.04 24.26
CA ASN A 27 6.67 14.63 25.50
C ASN A 27 8.10 14.18 25.83
N LYS A 28 8.82 13.59 24.87
CA LYS A 28 10.19 13.14 25.08
C LYS A 28 11.11 13.65 24.00
N VAL A 29 12.31 14.01 24.42
CA VAL A 29 13.41 14.41 23.54
C VAL A 29 14.69 13.67 23.97
N THR A 30 15.58 13.47 23.01
CA THR A 30 16.93 12.95 23.24
C THR A 30 17.80 14.01 23.93
N ALA A 31 18.99 13.62 24.39
CA ALA A 31 19.96 14.55 24.98
C ALA A 31 20.34 15.71 24.07
N ASP A 32 20.27 15.50 22.76
CA ASP A 32 20.55 16.49 21.72
C ASP A 32 19.34 17.34 21.31
N GLY A 33 18.21 17.20 22.03
CA GLY A 33 16.98 17.96 21.78
C GLY A 33 16.16 17.49 20.57
N GLN A 34 16.49 16.33 19.98
CA GLN A 34 15.71 15.74 18.91
C GLN A 34 14.52 14.94 19.44
N PRO A 35 13.42 14.79 18.69
CA PRO A 35 12.30 13.94 19.09
C PRO A 35 12.77 12.49 19.37
N GLU A 36 12.35 11.93 20.51
CA GLU A 36 12.52 10.49 20.76
C GLU A 36 11.48 9.71 19.96
N PHE A 37 11.93 8.82 19.09
CA PHE A 37 11.02 8.04 18.26
C PHE A 37 10.47 6.81 18.99
N PHE A 38 9.18 6.63 18.86
CA PHE A 38 8.47 5.41 19.25
C PHE A 38 8.65 4.30 18.22
N GLU A 39 8.64 4.69 16.95
CA GLU A 39 8.86 3.84 15.77
C GLU A 39 9.49 4.67 14.66
N SER A 40 10.50 4.14 13.97
CA SER A 40 11.15 4.83 12.86
C SER A 40 11.98 3.87 12.00
N GLY A 41 12.58 4.40 10.93
CA GLY A 41 13.50 3.65 10.09
C GLY A 41 12.86 2.85 8.97
N ILE A 42 13.70 2.39 8.04
CA ILE A 42 13.37 1.45 6.95
C ILE A 42 14.53 0.45 6.84
N PRO A 43 14.35 -0.84 7.18
CA PRO A 43 13.15 -1.40 7.80
C PRO A 43 12.81 -0.76 9.16
N THR A 44 11.54 -0.83 9.54
CA THR A 44 11.04 -0.20 10.78
C THR A 44 11.67 -0.77 12.02
N GLN A 45 11.90 0.08 13.01
CA GLN A 45 12.47 -0.26 14.32
C GLN A 45 11.75 0.54 15.40
N GLY A 46 11.37 -0.14 16.47
CA GLY A 46 10.73 0.48 17.62
C GLY A 46 9.69 -0.40 18.28
N LYS A 47 8.81 0.22 19.05
CA LYS A 47 7.82 -0.49 19.87
C LYS A 47 6.75 -1.23 19.08
N LEU A 48 6.43 -0.75 17.89
CA LEU A 48 5.48 -1.45 17.00
C LEU A 48 6.14 -2.68 16.40
N THR A 49 7.37 -2.55 15.91
CA THR A 49 8.15 -3.65 15.32
C THR A 49 8.45 -4.76 16.34
N GLU A 50 8.60 -4.44 17.63
CA GLU A 50 8.73 -5.44 18.71
C GLU A 50 7.46 -6.32 18.86
N SER A 51 6.33 -5.90 18.30
CA SER A 51 5.09 -6.67 18.31
C SER A 51 5.00 -7.60 17.11
N GLU A 52 4.84 -8.89 17.34
CA GLU A 52 4.63 -9.89 16.28
C GLU A 52 3.39 -9.64 15.38
N LYS A 53 2.48 -8.77 15.84
CA LYS A 53 1.26 -8.42 15.10
C LYS A 53 1.43 -7.25 14.15
N TYR A 54 2.58 -6.54 14.21
CA TYR A 54 2.76 -5.35 13.40
C TYR A 54 2.98 -5.70 11.92
N GLU A 55 2.11 -5.17 11.06
CA GLU A 55 2.21 -5.29 9.60
C GLU A 55 2.57 -3.90 9.02
N PRO A 56 3.82 -3.70 8.58
CA PRO A 56 4.29 -2.40 8.13
C PRO A 56 3.87 -2.03 6.71
N ARG A 57 3.37 -2.97 5.90
CA ARG A 57 3.03 -2.74 4.48
C ARG A 57 1.72 -1.98 4.35
N ILE A 58 1.74 -0.91 3.58
CA ILE A 58 0.62 0.02 3.42
C ILE A 58 0.21 0.06 1.95
N TYR A 59 -0.78 -0.73 1.60
CA TYR A 59 -1.31 -0.83 0.23
C TYR A 59 -2.35 0.24 -0.11
N PHE A 60 -2.95 0.88 0.88
CA PHE A 60 -3.95 1.93 0.74
C PHE A 60 -3.51 3.17 1.50
N SER A 61 -3.45 4.31 0.82
CA SER A 61 -3.06 5.57 1.45
C SER A 61 -3.64 6.78 0.72
N PRO A 62 -3.71 7.95 1.38
CA PRO A 62 -4.21 9.18 0.74
C PRO A 62 -3.42 9.59 -0.50
N ASN A 63 -2.15 9.21 -0.56
CA ASN A 63 -1.22 9.59 -1.64
C ASN A 63 -1.12 8.54 -2.75
N THR A 64 -1.86 7.44 -2.65
CA THR A 64 -1.85 6.36 -3.64
C THR A 64 -3.06 6.49 -4.55
N THR A 65 -2.84 6.93 -5.78
CA THR A 65 -3.89 7.15 -6.79
C THR A 65 -3.93 6.06 -7.85
N GLU A 66 -2.77 5.48 -8.17
CA GLU A 66 -2.65 4.47 -9.21
C GLU A 66 -3.13 3.09 -8.75
N TYR A 67 -3.65 2.29 -9.69
CA TYR A 67 -3.93 0.89 -9.40
C TYR A 67 -2.63 0.07 -9.30
N SER A 68 -2.67 -1.03 -8.55
CA SER A 68 -1.58 -2.00 -8.53
C SER A 68 -2.12 -3.41 -8.70
N ILE A 69 -1.32 -4.26 -9.32
CA ILE A 69 -1.58 -5.69 -9.45
C ILE A 69 -0.61 -6.40 -8.53
N VAL A 70 -1.15 -7.15 -7.59
CA VAL A 70 -0.43 -7.79 -6.48
C VAL A 70 -0.77 -9.26 -6.38
N GLY A 71 0.11 -10.02 -5.76
CA GLY A 71 -0.09 -11.45 -5.54
C GLY A 71 0.37 -12.32 -6.70
N ALA A 72 0.89 -13.48 -6.35
CA ALA A 72 1.36 -14.50 -7.27
C ALA A 72 1.21 -15.88 -6.64
N PRO A 73 1.18 -16.97 -7.44
CA PRO A 73 1.12 -18.34 -6.95
C PRO A 73 2.28 -18.65 -5.99
N GLU A 74 2.02 -19.52 -5.03
CA GLU A 74 3.02 -19.98 -4.08
C GLU A 74 4.22 -20.62 -4.84
N GLY A 75 5.44 -20.31 -4.39
CA GLY A 75 6.68 -20.75 -5.04
C GLY A 75 7.13 -19.87 -6.20
N THR A 76 6.36 -18.87 -6.61
CA THR A 76 6.80 -17.87 -7.59
C THR A 76 7.83 -16.94 -6.96
N GLN A 77 8.89 -16.60 -7.70
CA GLN A 77 9.85 -15.60 -7.25
C GLN A 77 9.14 -14.26 -7.01
N ALA A 78 9.33 -13.68 -5.83
CA ALA A 78 8.76 -12.38 -5.49
C ALA A 78 9.35 -11.26 -6.36
N TRP A 79 8.54 -10.25 -6.68
CA TRP A 79 8.94 -9.08 -7.45
C TRP A 79 8.43 -7.75 -6.91
N GLU A 80 7.51 -7.77 -5.94
CA GLU A 80 7.08 -6.55 -5.25
C GLU A 80 8.20 -6.07 -4.33
N ILE A 81 8.62 -4.81 -4.45
CA ILE A 81 9.62 -4.24 -3.55
C ILE A 81 8.96 -3.94 -2.21
N ASP A 82 9.48 -4.57 -1.17
CA ASP A 82 9.04 -4.39 0.20
C ASP A 82 9.64 -3.10 0.81
N TYR A 83 10.96 -3.06 0.88
CA TYR A 83 11.72 -1.89 1.32
C TYR A 83 13.12 -1.90 0.71
N PRO A 84 13.78 -0.74 0.59
CA PRO A 84 15.12 -0.68 0.03
C PRO A 84 16.17 -1.31 0.98
N THR A 85 17.06 -2.14 0.42
CA THR A 85 18.20 -2.74 1.10
C THR A 85 19.46 -2.51 0.29
N GLY A 86 20.24 -1.49 0.63
CA GLY A 86 21.47 -1.19 -0.11
C GLY A 86 21.23 -0.98 -1.61
N SER A 87 21.83 -1.82 -2.45
CA SER A 87 21.71 -1.73 -3.92
C SER A 87 20.47 -2.42 -4.49
N GLU A 88 19.87 -3.35 -3.72
CA GLU A 88 18.69 -4.12 -4.11
C GLU A 88 17.59 -3.94 -3.07
N GLY A 89 16.34 -4.03 -3.44
CA GLY A 89 15.22 -4.00 -2.49
C GLY A 89 14.96 -5.39 -1.90
N ALA A 90 14.47 -5.44 -0.67
CA ALA A 90 13.81 -6.65 -0.18
C ALA A 90 12.55 -6.91 -1.02
N LEU A 91 12.30 -8.15 -1.37
CA LEU A 91 11.16 -8.52 -2.20
C LEU A 91 10.10 -9.25 -1.38
N THR A 92 8.86 -9.03 -1.74
CA THR A 92 7.70 -9.66 -1.11
C THR A 92 6.66 -10.07 -2.14
N THR A 93 5.67 -10.82 -1.69
CA THR A 93 4.45 -11.13 -2.46
C THR A 93 3.25 -10.86 -1.57
N PHE A 94 2.29 -10.13 -2.08
CA PHE A 94 1.03 -9.86 -1.38
C PHE A 94 0.29 -11.16 -1.05
N LYS A 95 -0.12 -11.30 0.22
CA LYS A 95 -0.84 -12.49 0.72
C LYS A 95 -2.21 -12.16 1.32
N GLY A 96 -2.64 -10.91 1.16
CA GLY A 96 -3.91 -10.46 1.71
C GLY A 96 -5.10 -10.66 0.76
N ASP A 97 -6.24 -10.17 1.19
CA ASP A 97 -7.43 -9.99 0.36
C ASP A 97 -7.72 -8.49 0.31
N GLY A 98 -7.25 -7.85 -0.75
CA GLY A 98 -7.30 -6.38 -0.88
C GLY A 98 -8.11 -5.87 -2.06
N GLY A 99 -8.42 -6.74 -3.01
CA GLY A 99 -9.15 -6.36 -4.21
C GLY A 99 -9.63 -7.53 -5.06
N PRO A 100 -10.38 -7.26 -6.12
CA PRO A 100 -10.89 -8.30 -7.01
C PRO A 100 -9.76 -9.10 -7.67
N SER A 101 -10.03 -10.39 -7.93
CA SER A 101 -9.12 -11.24 -8.69
C SER A 101 -9.08 -10.84 -10.17
N VAL A 102 -7.89 -10.79 -10.71
CA VAL A 102 -7.61 -10.65 -12.16
C VAL A 102 -7.00 -11.92 -12.75
N GLY A 103 -7.11 -13.04 -12.05
CA GLY A 103 -6.50 -14.30 -12.46
C GLY A 103 -7.11 -14.91 -13.72
N ASN A 104 -8.38 -14.67 -14.02
CA ASN A 104 -9.05 -15.21 -15.21
C ASN A 104 -9.10 -14.21 -16.37
N LEU A 105 -9.19 -14.71 -17.59
CA LEU A 105 -9.17 -13.90 -18.80
C LEU A 105 -10.31 -12.87 -18.86
N PHE A 106 -11.51 -13.22 -18.41
CA PHE A 106 -12.64 -12.32 -18.44
C PHE A 106 -12.40 -11.08 -17.55
N SER A 107 -11.95 -11.30 -16.32
CA SER A 107 -11.58 -10.20 -15.42
C SER A 107 -10.46 -9.34 -16.00
N ARG A 108 -9.43 -9.95 -16.61
CA ARG A 108 -8.35 -9.21 -17.27
C ARG A 108 -8.88 -8.29 -18.37
N ILE A 109 -9.77 -8.78 -19.22
CA ILE A 109 -10.38 -7.97 -20.29
C ILE A 109 -11.17 -6.80 -19.70
N LEU A 110 -12.00 -7.03 -18.69
CA LEU A 110 -12.78 -5.96 -18.04
C LEU A 110 -11.87 -4.88 -17.45
N TYR A 111 -10.82 -5.27 -16.72
CA TYR A 111 -9.91 -4.31 -16.12
C TYR A 111 -8.97 -3.64 -17.14
N ALA A 112 -8.58 -4.34 -18.21
CA ALA A 112 -7.84 -3.73 -19.31
C ALA A 112 -8.64 -2.62 -19.98
N ILE A 113 -9.93 -2.83 -20.23
CA ILE A 113 -10.85 -1.81 -20.76
C ILE A 113 -11.02 -0.67 -19.74
N ARG A 114 -11.28 -1.00 -18.47
CA ARG A 114 -11.50 -0.01 -17.41
C ARG A 114 -10.33 0.96 -17.25
N PHE A 115 -9.11 0.45 -17.28
CA PHE A 115 -7.90 1.23 -17.05
C PHE A 115 -7.16 1.65 -18.33
N GLY A 116 -7.68 1.24 -19.50
CA GLY A 116 -7.07 1.57 -20.79
C GLY A 116 -5.66 0.97 -20.96
N SER A 117 -5.42 -0.21 -20.40
CA SER A 117 -4.10 -0.84 -20.39
C SER A 117 -4.16 -2.28 -20.89
N ASP A 118 -3.55 -2.52 -22.04
CA ASP A 118 -3.38 -3.85 -22.64
C ASP A 118 -2.37 -4.71 -21.85
N GLN A 119 -1.49 -4.10 -21.08
CA GLN A 119 -0.53 -4.80 -20.22
C GLN A 119 -1.20 -5.71 -19.19
N ILE A 120 -2.43 -5.39 -18.76
CA ILE A 120 -3.20 -6.26 -17.87
C ILE A 120 -3.51 -7.61 -18.52
N LEU A 121 -3.63 -7.65 -19.85
CA LEU A 121 -3.87 -8.88 -20.61
C LEU A 121 -2.60 -9.66 -20.85
N PHE A 122 -1.51 -8.98 -21.20
CA PHE A 122 -0.34 -9.60 -21.82
C PHE A 122 0.87 -9.71 -20.88
N SER A 123 0.87 -9.04 -19.74
CA SER A 123 1.99 -9.10 -18.79
C SER A 123 2.05 -10.47 -18.10
N ASP A 124 3.24 -11.03 -18.01
CA ASP A 124 3.56 -12.22 -17.22
C ASP A 124 3.48 -11.98 -15.70
N ARG A 125 3.45 -10.70 -15.29
CA ARG A 125 3.23 -10.29 -13.89
C ARG A 125 1.78 -10.44 -13.45
N VAL A 126 0.85 -10.64 -14.36
CA VAL A 126 -0.57 -10.91 -14.06
C VAL A 126 -0.79 -12.42 -14.08
N THR A 127 -0.90 -13.01 -12.90
CA THR A 127 -1.00 -14.47 -12.69
C THR A 127 -2.42 -14.90 -12.32
N SER A 128 -2.63 -16.20 -12.14
CA SER A 128 -3.92 -16.76 -11.72
C SER A 128 -4.37 -16.27 -10.33
N GLU A 129 -3.43 -15.94 -9.46
CA GLU A 129 -3.70 -15.50 -8.08
C GLU A 129 -3.55 -13.98 -7.89
N SER A 130 -3.35 -13.25 -8.98
CA SER A 130 -3.24 -11.80 -8.90
C SER A 130 -4.56 -11.13 -8.58
N GLN A 131 -4.47 -10.10 -7.75
CA GLN A 131 -5.55 -9.18 -7.41
C GLN A 131 -5.22 -7.78 -7.92
N ILE A 132 -6.24 -7.00 -8.26
CA ILE A 132 -6.08 -5.61 -8.62
C ILE A 132 -6.56 -4.71 -7.48
N LEU A 133 -5.67 -3.86 -7.00
CA LEU A 133 -5.96 -2.84 -5.98
C LEU A 133 -6.20 -1.51 -6.68
N TYR A 134 -7.38 -0.94 -6.51
CA TYR A 134 -7.74 0.36 -7.06
C TYR A 134 -8.62 1.14 -6.08
N ASP A 135 -8.93 2.40 -6.38
CA ASP A 135 -9.59 3.30 -5.42
C ASP A 135 -8.85 3.27 -4.07
N ARG A 136 -7.54 3.47 -4.13
CA ARG A 136 -6.65 3.22 -2.99
C ARG A 136 -6.64 4.34 -1.96
N SER A 137 -7.18 5.51 -2.31
CA SER A 137 -7.37 6.62 -1.37
C SER A 137 -8.49 6.30 -0.38
N PRO A 138 -8.22 6.31 0.94
CA PRO A 138 -9.23 6.05 1.97
C PRO A 138 -10.44 6.97 1.88
N LYS A 139 -10.23 8.26 1.60
CA LYS A 139 -11.31 9.24 1.46
C LYS A 139 -12.23 8.91 0.29
N GLU A 140 -11.66 8.56 -0.86
CA GLU A 140 -12.45 8.17 -2.03
C GLU A 140 -13.26 6.89 -1.78
N ARG A 141 -12.67 5.93 -1.08
CA ARG A 141 -13.37 4.69 -0.69
C ARG A 141 -14.55 4.99 0.21
N VAL A 142 -14.37 5.82 1.24
CA VAL A 142 -15.47 6.22 2.14
C VAL A 142 -16.55 6.97 1.38
N ALA A 143 -16.19 7.92 0.52
CA ALA A 143 -17.16 8.65 -0.30
C ALA A 143 -17.99 7.73 -1.20
N LYS A 144 -17.41 6.64 -1.72
CA LYS A 144 -18.13 5.67 -2.55
C LYS A 144 -19.08 4.76 -1.76
N VAL A 145 -18.71 4.36 -0.53
CA VAL A 145 -19.53 3.46 0.28
C VAL A 145 -20.55 4.20 1.16
N ALA A 146 -20.27 5.46 1.47
CA ALA A 146 -21.13 6.32 2.29
C ALA A 146 -21.33 7.70 1.66
N PRO A 147 -21.96 7.78 0.47
CA PRO A 147 -22.10 9.04 -0.27
C PRO A 147 -22.99 10.08 0.43
N TYR A 148 -23.71 9.67 1.46
CA TYR A 148 -24.55 10.54 2.31
C TYR A 148 -23.75 11.30 3.38
N LEU A 149 -22.46 11.00 3.53
CA LEU A 149 -21.59 11.70 4.47
C LEU A 149 -20.87 12.86 3.78
N THR A 150 -20.81 13.99 4.46
CA THR A 150 -19.85 15.05 4.15
C THR A 150 -18.54 14.72 4.86
N LEU A 151 -17.48 14.48 4.09
CA LEU A 151 -16.20 14.07 4.62
C LEU A 151 -15.30 15.29 4.90
N ASP A 152 -14.64 15.30 6.06
CA ASP A 152 -13.59 16.27 6.33
C ASP A 152 -12.42 16.13 5.35
N GLY A 153 -11.68 17.22 5.18
CA GLY A 153 -10.49 17.28 4.33
C GLY A 153 -9.34 16.44 4.85
N ARG A 154 -9.34 16.09 6.13
CA ARG A 154 -8.24 15.40 6.79
C ARG A 154 -8.40 13.88 6.77
N VAL A 155 -7.28 13.22 6.49
CA VAL A 155 -7.14 11.77 6.63
C VAL A 155 -5.86 11.52 7.41
N TYR A 156 -5.92 10.80 8.50
CA TYR A 156 -4.76 10.56 9.35
C TYR A 156 -4.62 9.08 9.72
N PRO A 157 -3.38 8.59 9.89
CA PRO A 157 -3.13 7.20 10.24
C PRO A 157 -3.27 6.96 11.74
N ALA A 158 -3.71 5.75 12.09
CA ALA A 158 -3.62 5.21 13.44
C ALA A 158 -3.20 3.74 13.34
N VAL A 159 -2.38 3.27 14.28
CA VAL A 159 -2.05 1.85 14.36
C VAL A 159 -2.99 1.19 15.36
N VAL A 160 -3.81 0.27 14.84
CA VAL A 160 -4.79 -0.48 15.64
C VAL A 160 -4.61 -1.97 15.37
N ASP A 161 -4.40 -2.75 16.40
CA ASP A 161 -4.14 -4.20 16.33
C ASP A 161 -2.97 -4.54 15.37
N GLY A 162 -1.91 -3.74 15.42
CA GLY A 162 -0.71 -3.90 14.61
C GLY A 162 -0.85 -3.50 13.14
N ARG A 163 -1.97 -2.92 12.72
CA ARG A 163 -2.21 -2.49 11.34
C ARG A 163 -2.48 -1.00 11.24
N VAL A 164 -1.98 -0.38 10.20
CA VAL A 164 -2.30 1.01 9.89
C VAL A 164 -3.75 1.10 9.42
N LYS A 165 -4.53 1.89 10.15
CA LYS A 165 -5.90 2.27 9.82
C LYS A 165 -5.92 3.76 9.46
N TRP A 166 -6.67 4.10 8.43
CA TRP A 166 -6.88 5.48 8.02
C TRP A 166 -8.20 5.98 8.60
N ILE A 167 -8.12 7.05 9.36
CA ILE A 167 -9.28 7.69 9.97
C ILE A 167 -9.74 8.82 9.06
N VAL A 168 -11.01 8.79 8.71
CA VAL A 168 -11.68 9.81 7.91
C VAL A 168 -12.92 10.28 8.69
N ASP A 169 -12.94 11.54 9.08
CA ASP A 169 -14.08 12.11 9.77
C ASP A 169 -15.18 12.47 8.78
N GLY A 170 -16.41 12.13 9.13
CA GLY A 170 -17.59 12.41 8.32
C GLY A 170 -18.80 12.77 9.18
N TYR A 171 -19.69 13.62 8.63
CA TYR A 171 -20.90 14.06 9.28
C TYR A 171 -22.07 14.12 8.30
N THR A 172 -23.26 14.02 8.83
CA THR A 172 -24.52 14.27 8.09
C THR A 172 -24.91 15.73 8.25
N THR A 173 -25.39 16.33 7.19
CA THR A 173 -25.99 17.68 7.19
C THR A 173 -27.47 17.59 7.50
#